data_bc0398ef86d5040468e272c4a8528cb7
#
_entry.id   bc0398ef86d5040468e272c4a8528cb7
#
_cell.length_a   1.000
_cell.length_b   1.000
_cell.length_c   1.000
_cell.angle_alpha   90.00
_cell.angle_beta   90.00
_cell.angle_gamma   90.00
#
_symmetry.space_group_name_H-M   'P 1'
#
loop_
_entity.id
_entity.type
_entity.pdbx_description
1 polymer ?
#
loop_
_entity_poly.entity_id
_entity_poly.type
_entity_poly.pdbx_seq_one_letter_code
_entity_poly.pdbx_strand_id
1 'polypeptide(L)'
;MNVLGQETVLSWIPETFLRLFFYRDLQDIAPPKGSGKGLFTETPMVNDRILDLVRSGKAKWLRGDVQGFTENGVVFNHRAQGVRKDGPGWEQLIECDMCIMATGFKRPSLAFFPDQFFQPPYQPPNWYLQVFPPTDPTVCANNCTYVNAIGSVGNWHIGIYTRFLLMFLVDPLARPRPRLMKRWIDMTRFLKKAAPGGAFDFFTYGELLYWFVFVILINPFRWKWGTVRALRHW
;
A
#
# COMPACT_ATOMS: atom_id res chain seq x y z
N MET A 1 -16.64 0.05 -0.94
CA MET A 1 -17.02 0.39 0.43
C MET A 1 -15.79 0.31 1.32
N ASN A 2 -15.16 1.42 1.54
CA ASN A 2 -14.00 1.50 2.39
C ASN A 2 -14.52 1.83 3.79
N VAL A 3 -14.88 0.82 4.59
CA VAL A 3 -15.49 1.01 5.92
C VAL A 3 -14.51 1.71 6.87
N LEU A 4 -13.22 1.64 6.58
CA LEU A 4 -12.13 2.33 7.30
C LEU A 4 -11.34 3.25 6.35
N GLY A 5 -11.82 3.44 5.13
CA GLY A 5 -11.09 4.15 4.09
C GLY A 5 -11.23 5.63 4.21
N GLN A 6 -10.23 6.22 3.76
CA GLN A 6 -9.96 7.60 3.49
C GLN A 6 -11.23 8.34 3.09
N GLU A 7 -11.54 9.43 3.83
CA GLU A 7 -12.61 10.38 3.52
C GLU A 7 -14.06 9.86 3.62
N THR A 8 -14.31 8.79 4.37
CA THR A 8 -15.67 8.42 4.76
C THR A 8 -16.02 9.01 6.13
N VAL A 9 -17.32 9.14 6.41
CA VAL A 9 -17.81 9.61 7.72
C VAL A 9 -17.23 8.78 8.89
N LEU A 10 -16.87 7.51 8.64
CA LEU A 10 -16.27 6.63 9.65
C LEU A 10 -14.75 6.81 9.80
N SER A 11 -14.05 7.41 8.83
CA SER A 11 -12.59 7.61 8.92
C SER A 11 -12.20 8.70 9.91
N TRP A 12 -13.12 9.60 10.27
CA TRP A 12 -12.83 10.64 11.27
C TRP A 12 -12.55 10.05 12.65
N ILE A 13 -13.13 8.89 13.00
CA ILE A 13 -12.90 8.24 14.31
C ILE A 13 -11.44 7.85 14.48
N PRO A 14 -10.85 6.96 13.64
CA PRO A 14 -9.44 6.62 13.74
C PRO A 14 -8.52 7.81 13.46
N GLU A 15 -8.91 8.74 12.60
CA GLU A 15 -8.13 9.95 12.36
C GLU A 15 -8.09 10.85 13.58
N THR A 16 -9.21 11.05 14.24
CA THR A 16 -9.29 11.84 15.49
C THR A 16 -8.46 11.18 16.58
N PHE A 17 -8.55 9.86 16.72
CA PHE A 17 -7.72 9.11 17.66
C PHE A 17 -6.23 9.33 17.40
N LEU A 18 -5.76 9.14 16.16
CA LEU A 18 -4.37 9.36 15.80
C LEU A 18 -3.93 10.81 16.04
N ARG A 19 -4.77 11.79 15.69
CA ARG A 19 -4.47 13.21 15.94
C ARG A 19 -4.38 13.55 17.43
N LEU A 20 -5.21 12.95 18.26
CA LEU A 20 -5.23 13.21 19.70
C LEU A 20 -4.08 12.50 20.44
N PHE A 21 -3.75 11.29 20.06
CA PHE A 21 -2.76 10.48 20.78
C PHE A 21 -1.36 10.56 20.19
N PHE A 22 -1.22 10.56 18.86
CA PHE A 22 0.09 10.52 18.20
C PHE A 22 0.59 11.91 17.76
N TYR A 23 -0.31 12.76 17.26
CA TYR A 23 0.04 14.09 16.72
C TYR A 23 -0.38 15.23 17.63
N ARG A 24 -0.64 14.97 18.92
CA ARG A 24 -1.21 15.92 19.89
C ARG A 24 -0.60 17.31 19.83
N ASP A 25 0.70 17.40 19.88
CA ASP A 25 1.55 18.59 19.90
C ASP A 25 2.30 18.84 18.58
N LEU A 26 2.17 17.91 17.62
CA LEU A 26 2.84 17.92 16.33
C LEU A 26 1.83 18.06 15.17
N GLN A 27 0.82 18.91 15.33
CA GLN A 27 -0.24 19.07 14.31
C GLN A 27 0.29 19.60 12.97
N ASP A 28 1.43 20.27 12.97
CA ASP A 28 2.07 20.78 11.74
C ASP A 28 2.61 19.67 10.86
N ILE A 29 2.90 18.49 11.42
CA ILE A 29 3.36 17.31 10.67
C ILE A 29 2.18 16.66 9.94
N ALA A 30 0.99 16.69 10.54
CA ALA A 30 -0.21 16.11 9.96
C ALA A 30 -0.80 17.01 8.85
N PRO A 31 -1.52 16.44 7.86
CA PRO A 31 -2.30 17.24 6.92
C PRO A 31 -3.27 18.17 7.67
N PRO A 32 -3.44 19.44 7.24
CA PRO A 32 -4.30 20.38 7.92
C PRO A 32 -5.75 19.92 7.90
N LYS A 33 -6.46 20.16 9.01
CA LYS A 33 -7.91 19.93 9.07
C LYS A 33 -8.60 20.80 8.02
N GLY A 34 -9.51 20.22 7.26
CA GLY A 34 -10.26 20.96 6.23
C GLY A 34 -9.55 21.12 4.88
N SER A 35 -8.35 20.55 4.70
CA SER A 35 -7.65 20.57 3.40
C SER A 35 -8.25 19.63 2.35
N GLY A 36 -9.32 18.91 2.67
CA GLY A 36 -9.84 17.81 1.84
C GLY A 36 -8.95 16.58 1.82
N LYS A 37 -7.83 16.59 2.58
CA LYS A 37 -6.92 15.46 2.73
C LYS A 37 -6.93 14.99 4.17
N GLY A 38 -7.44 13.77 4.41
CA GLY A 38 -7.33 13.10 5.70
C GLY A 38 -5.92 12.57 5.96
N LEU A 39 -5.63 12.15 7.19
CA LEU A 39 -4.36 11.50 7.54
C LEU A 39 -4.03 10.29 6.68
N PHE A 40 -5.06 9.61 6.20
CA PHE A 40 -4.92 8.38 5.40
C PHE A 40 -4.77 8.64 3.89
N THR A 41 -4.81 9.88 3.43
CA THR A 41 -4.50 10.21 2.03
C THR A 41 -3.00 10.09 1.73
N GLU A 42 -2.19 10.20 2.77
CA GLU A 42 -0.75 9.95 2.74
C GLU A 42 -0.44 8.85 3.76
N THR A 43 0.78 8.31 3.76
CA THR A 43 1.15 7.29 4.76
C THR A 43 1.33 7.96 6.12
N PRO A 44 0.46 7.67 7.10
CA PRO A 44 0.62 8.25 8.43
C PRO A 44 1.88 7.70 9.09
N MET A 45 2.61 8.57 9.76
CA MET A 45 3.75 8.15 10.56
C MET A 45 3.22 7.57 11.88
N VAL A 46 3.39 6.27 12.07
CA VAL A 46 2.98 5.56 13.29
C VAL A 46 4.16 5.18 14.18
N ASN A 47 5.34 5.75 13.93
CA ASN A 47 6.52 5.52 14.72
C ASN A 47 6.63 6.60 15.81
N ASP A 48 6.26 6.24 17.03
CA ASP A 48 6.31 7.09 18.22
C ASP A 48 7.72 7.58 18.54
N ARG A 49 8.73 6.75 18.38
CA ARG A 49 10.13 7.12 18.64
C ARG A 49 10.61 8.28 17.78
N ILE A 50 10.24 8.34 16.50
CA ILE A 50 10.59 9.48 15.64
C ILE A 50 9.85 10.73 16.10
N LEU A 51 8.59 10.62 16.47
CA LEU A 51 7.81 11.73 17.00
C LEU A 51 8.42 12.25 18.31
N ASP A 52 8.92 11.38 19.17
CA ASP A 52 9.60 11.78 20.41
C ASP A 52 10.96 12.46 20.16
N LEU A 53 11.68 12.05 19.12
CA LEU A 53 12.90 12.75 18.71
C LEU A 53 12.60 14.17 18.21
N VAL A 54 11.49 14.36 17.51
CA VAL A 54 11.02 15.68 17.06
C VAL A 54 10.59 16.52 18.27
N ARG A 55 9.83 15.95 19.21
CA ARG A 55 9.40 16.63 20.46
C ARG A 55 10.57 17.08 21.30
N SER A 56 11.61 16.24 21.40
CA SER A 56 12.81 16.55 22.18
C SER A 56 13.79 17.48 21.43
N GLY A 57 13.47 17.93 20.23
CA GLY A 57 14.33 18.77 19.42
C GLY A 57 15.58 18.10 18.84
N LYS A 58 15.73 16.76 19.01
CA LYS A 58 16.82 15.97 18.44
C LYS A 58 16.67 15.72 16.94
N ALA A 59 15.47 15.85 16.42
CA ALA A 59 15.16 15.82 15.00
C ALA A 59 14.32 17.03 14.61
N LYS A 60 14.52 17.55 13.40
CA LYS A 60 13.67 18.60 12.82
C LYS A 60 12.84 18.00 11.71
N TRP A 61 11.56 18.32 11.71
CA TRP A 61 10.66 18.00 10.61
C TRP A 61 10.60 19.18 9.65
N LEU A 62 10.98 18.98 8.41
CA LEU A 62 10.95 20.01 7.38
C LEU A 62 9.90 19.66 6.33
N ARG A 63 9.12 20.66 5.93
CA ARG A 63 8.12 20.52 4.87
C ARG A 63 8.62 21.20 3.61
N GLY A 64 8.78 20.43 2.54
CA GLY A 64 9.28 20.98 1.29
C GLY A 64 9.77 19.92 0.33
N ASP A 65 10.62 20.34 -0.59
CA ASP A 65 11.17 19.48 -1.64
C ASP A 65 12.70 19.62 -1.69
N VAL A 66 13.39 18.50 -1.85
CA VAL A 66 14.81 18.49 -2.17
C VAL A 66 14.99 18.94 -3.62
N GLN A 67 15.71 20.03 -3.84
CA GLN A 67 16.01 20.58 -5.16
C GLN A 67 17.32 20.03 -5.73
N GLY A 68 18.29 19.79 -4.87
CA GLY A 68 19.59 19.26 -5.29
C GLY A 68 20.51 18.96 -4.12
N PHE A 69 21.64 18.40 -4.46
CA PHE A 69 22.71 18.08 -3.51
C PHE A 69 23.93 18.93 -3.82
N THR A 70 24.63 19.38 -2.80
CA THR A 70 25.92 20.07 -2.87
C THR A 70 26.97 19.27 -2.12
N GLU A 71 28.23 19.68 -2.21
CA GLU A 71 29.31 19.02 -1.46
C GLU A 71 29.10 19.08 0.06
N ASN A 72 28.44 20.13 0.55
CA ASN A 72 28.29 20.40 1.99
C ASN A 72 26.87 20.14 2.51
N GLY A 73 25.91 19.71 1.65
CA GLY A 73 24.56 19.54 2.12
C GLY A 73 23.51 19.42 1.02
N VAL A 74 22.29 19.80 1.36
CA VAL A 74 21.10 19.65 0.53
C VAL A 74 20.44 21.01 0.32
N VAL A 75 20.15 21.36 -0.94
CA VAL A 75 19.32 22.52 -1.28
C VAL A 75 17.86 22.11 -1.12
N PHE A 76 17.18 22.73 -0.17
CA PHE A 76 15.83 22.40 0.21
C PHE A 76 14.89 23.59 0.03
N ASN A 77 13.81 23.39 -0.73
CA ASN A 77 12.75 24.38 -0.89
C ASN A 77 11.69 24.18 0.18
N HIS A 78 11.67 25.06 1.17
CA HIS A 78 10.66 25.05 2.23
C HIS A 78 9.32 25.52 1.69
N ARG A 79 8.28 24.73 1.87
CA ARG A 79 6.92 25.07 1.45
C ARG A 79 5.99 25.28 2.64
N ALA A 80 5.12 26.26 2.51
CA ALA A 80 4.05 26.47 3.48
C ALA A 80 3.04 25.29 3.42
N GLN A 81 2.33 25.09 4.51
CA GLN A 81 1.28 24.09 4.60
C GLN A 81 0.19 24.35 3.54
N GLY A 82 -0.20 23.32 2.80
CA GLY A 82 -1.18 23.43 1.70
C GLY A 82 -0.59 23.73 0.32
N VAL A 83 0.67 24.14 0.23
CA VAL A 83 1.35 24.33 -1.07
C VAL A 83 1.66 22.96 -1.69
N ARG A 84 1.38 22.80 -2.99
CA ARG A 84 1.63 21.56 -3.74
C ARG A 84 3.13 21.27 -3.85
N LYS A 85 3.46 20.03 -4.17
CA LYS A 85 4.81 19.62 -4.55
C LYS A 85 5.33 20.51 -5.69
N ASP A 86 6.60 20.89 -5.62
CA ASP A 86 7.27 21.80 -6.54
C ASP A 86 6.63 23.21 -6.64
N GLY A 87 5.78 23.56 -5.66
CA GLY A 87 5.15 24.88 -5.55
C GLY A 87 6.08 25.93 -4.94
N PRO A 88 5.62 27.20 -4.89
CA PRO A 88 6.43 28.31 -4.39
C PRO A 88 6.82 28.08 -2.92
N GLY A 89 8.06 28.43 -2.62
CA GLY A 89 8.66 28.30 -1.29
C GLY A 89 9.91 29.18 -1.19
N TRP A 90 10.72 28.93 -0.21
CA TRP A 90 12.02 29.58 -0.05
C TRP A 90 13.12 28.52 0.07
N GLU A 91 14.21 28.73 -0.62
CA GLU A 91 15.32 27.81 -0.67
C GLU A 91 16.29 28.05 0.49
N GLN A 92 16.80 26.97 1.04
CA GLN A 92 17.82 26.95 2.06
C GLN A 92 18.82 25.83 1.78
N LEU A 93 20.10 26.13 1.93
CA LEU A 93 21.13 25.11 2.05
C LEU A 93 21.08 24.54 3.47
N ILE A 94 20.78 23.25 3.58
CA ILE A 94 20.85 22.51 4.83
C ILE A 94 22.17 21.75 4.85
N GLU A 95 23.08 22.20 5.67
CA GLU A 95 24.36 21.54 5.85
C GLU A 95 24.20 20.19 6.53
N CYS A 96 24.84 19.16 6.02
CA CYS A 96 24.81 17.81 6.58
C CYS A 96 26.04 17.01 6.17
N ASP A 97 26.54 16.19 7.09
CA ASP A 97 27.66 15.28 6.85
C ASP A 97 27.22 13.99 6.15
N MET A 98 25.94 13.64 6.26
CA MET A 98 25.35 12.42 5.68
C MET A 98 23.92 12.66 5.23
N CYS A 99 23.60 12.19 4.04
CA CYS A 99 22.24 12.16 3.52
C CYS A 99 21.78 10.71 3.32
N ILE A 100 20.68 10.33 3.99
CA ILE A 100 20.08 9.00 3.87
C ILE A 100 18.88 9.08 2.93
N MET A 101 19.00 8.46 1.76
CA MET A 101 17.96 8.42 0.75
C MET A 101 16.92 7.33 1.08
N ALA A 102 15.84 7.71 1.76
CA ALA A 102 14.71 6.82 2.10
C ALA A 102 13.50 7.07 1.19
N THR A 103 13.73 7.31 -0.11
CA THR A 103 12.72 7.71 -1.09
C THR A 103 11.92 6.56 -1.69
N GLY A 104 12.20 5.33 -1.26
CA GLY A 104 11.60 4.11 -1.81
C GLY A 104 12.24 3.66 -3.12
N PHE A 105 11.57 2.76 -3.82
CA PHE A 105 12.06 2.15 -5.05
C PHE A 105 11.04 2.27 -6.17
N LYS A 106 11.51 2.34 -7.41
CA LYS A 106 10.65 2.14 -8.57
C LYS A 106 10.15 0.70 -8.57
N ARG A 107 8.89 0.50 -8.94
CA ARG A 107 8.37 -0.84 -9.14
C ARG A 107 9.18 -1.57 -10.20
N PRO A 108 9.45 -2.87 -10.02
CA PRO A 108 10.07 -3.68 -11.06
C PRO A 108 9.25 -3.61 -12.35
N SER A 109 9.92 -3.57 -13.49
CA SER A 109 9.25 -3.68 -14.78
C SER A 109 8.75 -5.10 -14.97
N LEU A 110 7.54 -5.24 -15.48
CA LEU A 110 6.96 -6.52 -15.89
C LEU A 110 7.03 -6.71 -17.41
N ALA A 111 7.77 -5.85 -18.12
CA ALA A 111 7.84 -5.84 -19.58
C ALA A 111 8.45 -7.12 -20.21
N PHE A 112 9.03 -7.99 -19.39
CA PHE A 112 9.51 -9.30 -19.84
C PHE A 112 8.40 -10.36 -19.99
N PHE A 113 7.19 -10.07 -19.47
CA PHE A 113 6.04 -10.94 -19.67
C PHE A 113 5.43 -10.72 -21.06
N PRO A 114 4.81 -11.76 -21.67
CA PRO A 114 4.06 -11.63 -22.90
C PRO A 114 2.91 -10.64 -22.82
N ASP A 115 2.62 -9.93 -23.92
CA ASP A 115 1.56 -8.91 -23.99
C ASP A 115 0.18 -9.40 -23.63
N GLN A 116 -0.08 -10.70 -23.74
CA GLN A 116 -1.35 -11.31 -23.33
C GLN A 116 -1.71 -11.08 -21.84
N PHE A 117 -0.70 -10.84 -20.99
CA PHE A 117 -0.91 -10.54 -19.57
C PHE A 117 -1.34 -9.09 -19.31
N PHE A 118 -1.16 -8.19 -20.29
CA PHE A 118 -1.42 -6.77 -20.17
C PHE A 118 -2.67 -6.31 -20.93
N GLN A 119 -3.53 -7.22 -21.33
CA GLN A 119 -4.74 -6.91 -22.10
C GLN A 119 -5.80 -6.21 -21.22
N PRO A 120 -6.26 -5.02 -21.60
CA PRO A 120 -7.39 -4.37 -20.91
C PRO A 120 -8.66 -5.27 -20.92
N PRO A 121 -9.46 -5.21 -19.86
CA PRO A 121 -9.33 -4.41 -18.64
C PRO A 121 -8.54 -5.11 -17.52
N TYR A 122 -7.94 -6.26 -17.79
CA TYR A 122 -7.29 -7.17 -16.83
C TYR A 122 -5.76 -7.02 -16.79
N GLN A 123 -5.28 -5.84 -17.07
CA GLN A 123 -3.86 -5.47 -16.89
C GLN A 123 -3.59 -5.06 -15.43
N PRO A 124 -2.31 -5.11 -14.94
CA PRO A 124 -1.98 -4.62 -13.60
C PRO A 124 -2.49 -3.21 -13.34
N PRO A 125 -3.03 -2.90 -12.17
CA PRO A 125 -3.16 -3.76 -10.99
C PRO A 125 -4.42 -4.65 -10.96
N ASN A 126 -5.19 -4.71 -12.06
CA ASN A 126 -6.46 -5.43 -12.15
C ASN A 126 -6.24 -6.93 -12.44
N TRP A 127 -5.34 -7.54 -11.68
CA TRP A 127 -5.14 -8.97 -11.65
C TRP A 127 -5.85 -9.61 -10.46
N TYR A 128 -6.07 -10.91 -10.52
CA TYR A 128 -6.70 -11.65 -9.42
C TYR A 128 -5.86 -11.56 -8.15
N LEU A 129 -6.46 -11.12 -7.05
CA LEU A 129 -5.76 -10.77 -5.82
C LEU A 129 -4.60 -9.78 -6.07
N GLN A 130 -4.69 -9.00 -7.15
CA GLN A 130 -3.69 -8.03 -7.60
C GLN A 130 -2.32 -8.61 -8.02
N VAL A 131 -2.13 -9.92 -7.99
CA VAL A 131 -0.84 -10.57 -8.26
C VAL A 131 -0.90 -11.70 -9.30
N PHE A 132 -2.08 -12.29 -9.53
CA PHE A 132 -2.24 -13.41 -10.45
C PHE A 132 -2.94 -12.94 -11.74
N PRO A 133 -2.31 -13.05 -12.92
CA PRO A 133 -2.98 -12.75 -14.16
C PRO A 133 -4.12 -13.75 -14.40
N PRO A 134 -5.31 -13.30 -14.85
CA PRO A 134 -6.46 -14.19 -15.04
C PRO A 134 -6.30 -15.18 -16.17
N THR A 135 -5.29 -15.00 -17.01
CA THR A 135 -4.93 -15.91 -18.12
C THR A 135 -4.11 -17.09 -17.65
N ASP A 136 -3.30 -16.91 -16.58
CA ASP A 136 -2.43 -17.96 -16.06
C ASP A 136 -2.26 -17.82 -14.55
N PRO A 137 -2.97 -18.60 -13.73
CA PRO A 137 -2.86 -18.58 -12.27
C PRO A 137 -1.55 -19.20 -11.73
N THR A 138 -0.70 -19.74 -12.58
CA THR A 138 0.62 -20.26 -12.18
C THR A 138 1.70 -19.18 -12.19
N VAL A 139 1.37 -17.99 -12.64
CA VAL A 139 2.21 -16.80 -12.60
C VAL A 139 1.80 -15.92 -11.43
N CYS A 140 2.77 -15.44 -10.66
CA CYS A 140 2.55 -14.53 -9.53
C CYS A 140 3.51 -13.35 -9.58
N ALA A 141 3.00 -12.15 -9.84
CA ALA A 141 3.79 -10.91 -9.80
C ALA A 141 3.74 -10.30 -8.38
N ASN A 142 4.39 -10.99 -7.46
CA ASN A 142 4.34 -10.63 -6.06
C ASN A 142 5.04 -9.28 -5.81
N ASN A 143 4.36 -8.36 -5.13
CA ASN A 143 4.83 -7.01 -4.81
C ASN A 143 5.22 -6.13 -6.03
N CYS A 144 4.74 -6.44 -7.22
CA CYS A 144 5.08 -5.72 -8.45
C CYS A 144 3.92 -4.93 -9.06
N THR A 145 2.68 -5.24 -8.69
CA THR A 145 1.47 -4.73 -9.34
C THR A 145 0.71 -3.68 -8.54
N TYR A 146 1.02 -3.52 -7.27
CA TYR A 146 0.38 -2.54 -6.40
C TYR A 146 0.72 -1.11 -6.81
N VAL A 147 -0.28 -0.24 -6.83
CA VAL A 147 -0.07 1.19 -7.07
C VAL A 147 0.49 1.86 -5.82
N ASN A 148 -0.06 1.50 -4.66
CA ASN A 148 0.29 2.06 -3.36
C ASN A 148 0.36 0.92 -2.34
N ALA A 149 1.53 0.31 -2.16
CA ALA A 149 1.75 -0.70 -1.13
C ALA A 149 2.53 -0.09 0.03
N ILE A 150 2.09 -0.41 1.25
CA ILE A 150 2.86 -0.09 2.44
C ILE A 150 3.93 -1.17 2.59
N GLY A 151 5.20 -0.77 2.69
CA GLY A 151 6.33 -1.69 2.63
C GLY A 151 6.31 -2.82 3.68
N SER A 152 5.85 -2.55 4.91
CA SER A 152 5.72 -3.57 5.97
C SER A 152 4.68 -4.63 5.65
N VAL A 153 3.63 -4.25 4.95
CA VAL A 153 2.55 -5.12 4.52
C VAL A 153 2.95 -5.96 3.33
N GLY A 154 3.79 -5.41 2.46
CA GLY A 154 4.35 -6.11 1.33
C GLY A 154 4.98 -7.45 1.74
N ASN A 155 5.78 -7.47 2.78
CA ASN A 155 6.45 -8.68 3.24
C ASN A 155 5.48 -9.76 3.72
N TRP A 156 4.43 -9.38 4.45
CA TRP A 156 3.40 -10.33 4.89
C TRP A 156 2.62 -10.91 3.70
N HIS A 157 2.22 -10.05 2.76
CA HIS A 157 1.53 -10.47 1.55
C HIS A 157 2.38 -11.39 0.68
N ILE A 158 3.69 -11.15 0.56
CA ILE A 158 4.61 -12.01 -0.18
C ILE A 158 4.50 -13.44 0.30
N GLY A 159 4.54 -13.67 1.61
CA GLY A 159 4.41 -15.01 2.18
C GLY A 159 3.06 -15.68 1.87
N ILE A 160 1.95 -14.92 1.94
CA ILE A 160 0.61 -15.44 1.66
C ILE A 160 0.47 -15.78 0.16
N TYR A 161 0.85 -14.88 -0.73
CA TYR A 161 0.72 -15.11 -2.17
C TYR A 161 1.64 -16.23 -2.68
N THR A 162 2.81 -16.39 -2.09
CA THR A 162 3.68 -17.54 -2.37
C THR A 162 2.99 -18.86 -2.01
N ARG A 163 2.27 -18.91 -0.90
CA ARG A 163 1.48 -20.10 -0.52
C ARG A 163 0.33 -20.34 -1.49
N PHE A 164 -0.34 -19.28 -1.97
CA PHE A 164 -1.37 -19.43 -2.99
C PHE A 164 -0.79 -19.93 -4.31
N LEU A 165 0.36 -19.42 -4.71
CA LEU A 165 1.06 -19.91 -5.89
C LEU A 165 1.38 -21.41 -5.79
N LEU A 166 1.96 -21.84 -4.66
CA LEU A 166 2.21 -23.27 -4.39
C LEU A 166 0.93 -24.09 -4.43
N MET A 167 -0.15 -23.63 -3.81
CA MET A 167 -1.45 -24.30 -3.86
C MET A 167 -1.94 -24.45 -5.30
N PHE A 168 -1.82 -23.43 -6.12
CA PHE A 168 -2.25 -23.49 -7.53
C PHE A 168 -1.35 -24.37 -8.40
N LEU A 169 -0.07 -24.48 -8.07
CA LEU A 169 0.86 -25.37 -8.79
C LEU A 169 0.63 -26.84 -8.43
N VAL A 170 0.46 -27.13 -7.14
CA VAL A 170 0.38 -28.52 -6.61
C VAL A 170 -1.00 -29.12 -6.76
N ASP A 171 -2.07 -28.33 -6.61
CA ASP A 171 -3.45 -28.81 -6.65
C ASP A 171 -4.25 -28.15 -7.80
N PRO A 172 -4.37 -28.81 -8.96
CA PRO A 172 -5.18 -28.29 -10.06
C PRO A 172 -6.66 -28.02 -9.68
N LEU A 173 -7.21 -28.73 -8.70
CA LEU A 173 -8.59 -28.49 -8.23
C LEU A 173 -8.73 -27.21 -7.38
N ALA A 174 -7.65 -26.79 -6.73
CA ALA A 174 -7.60 -25.52 -6.00
C ALA A 174 -7.43 -24.32 -6.94
N ARG A 175 -6.95 -24.56 -8.16
CA ARG A 175 -6.67 -23.53 -9.16
C ARG A 175 -7.97 -22.83 -9.60
N PRO A 176 -8.07 -21.49 -9.47
CA PRO A 176 -9.27 -20.79 -9.88
C PRO A 176 -9.42 -20.79 -11.41
N ARG A 177 -10.64 -20.98 -11.89
CA ARG A 177 -10.92 -20.90 -13.33
C ARG A 177 -10.81 -19.45 -13.81
N PRO A 178 -10.29 -19.16 -15.01
CA PRO A 178 -10.14 -17.80 -15.55
C PRO A 178 -11.42 -16.94 -15.47
N ARG A 179 -12.58 -17.56 -15.71
CA ARG A 179 -13.88 -16.86 -15.60
C ARG A 179 -14.19 -16.40 -14.16
N LEU A 180 -13.82 -17.18 -13.15
CA LEU A 180 -14.02 -16.83 -11.75
C LEU A 180 -13.03 -15.75 -11.32
N MET A 181 -11.78 -15.83 -11.79
CA MET A 181 -10.78 -14.79 -11.56
C MET A 181 -11.24 -13.44 -12.12
N LYS A 182 -11.74 -13.42 -13.36
CA LYS A 182 -12.27 -12.19 -13.97
C LYS A 182 -13.46 -11.62 -13.19
N ARG A 183 -14.43 -12.44 -12.78
CA ARG A 183 -15.55 -12.01 -11.93
C ARG A 183 -15.08 -11.40 -10.60
N TRP A 184 -14.09 -12.01 -9.98
CA TRP A 184 -13.50 -11.48 -8.76
C TRP A 184 -12.86 -10.11 -9.01
N ILE A 185 -12.08 -9.98 -10.07
CA ILE A 185 -11.47 -8.71 -10.47
C ILE A 185 -12.54 -7.65 -10.71
N ASP A 186 -13.59 -7.95 -11.44
CA ASP A 186 -14.67 -7.00 -11.74
C ASP A 186 -15.41 -6.58 -10.48
N MET A 187 -15.69 -7.52 -9.57
CA MET A 187 -16.28 -7.22 -8.26
C MET A 187 -15.36 -6.30 -7.44
N THR A 188 -14.08 -6.64 -7.32
CA THR A 188 -13.14 -5.83 -6.54
C THR A 188 -12.91 -4.46 -7.15
N ARG A 189 -12.87 -4.34 -8.48
CA ARG A 189 -12.82 -3.05 -9.19
C ARG A 189 -14.06 -2.19 -8.89
N PHE A 190 -15.25 -2.78 -8.92
CA PHE A 190 -16.48 -2.07 -8.57
C PHE A 190 -16.45 -1.55 -7.14
N LEU A 191 -16.02 -2.37 -6.19
CA LEU A 191 -15.88 -1.97 -4.80
C LEU A 191 -14.81 -0.87 -4.61
N LYS A 192 -13.69 -0.97 -5.33
CA LYS A 192 -12.60 0.02 -5.31
C LYS A 192 -12.94 1.33 -6.01
N LYS A 193 -13.88 1.33 -6.94
CA LYS A 193 -14.27 2.55 -7.67
C LYS A 193 -14.74 3.66 -6.74
N ALA A 194 -15.32 3.30 -5.59
CA ALA A 194 -15.76 4.24 -4.56
C ALA A 194 -14.67 4.52 -3.49
N ALA A 195 -13.50 3.87 -3.61
CA ALA A 195 -12.40 4.06 -2.67
C ALA A 195 -11.44 5.13 -3.20
N PRO A 196 -11.10 6.15 -2.39
CA PRO A 196 -10.10 7.13 -2.77
C PRO A 196 -8.74 6.44 -3.00
N GLY A 197 -8.02 6.88 -4.02
CA GLY A 197 -6.71 6.33 -4.40
C GLY A 197 -5.59 6.84 -3.50
N GLY A 198 -5.63 6.52 -2.21
CA GLY A 198 -4.58 6.91 -1.26
C GLY A 198 -3.45 5.89 -1.12
N ALA A 199 -2.41 6.29 -0.41
CA ALA A 199 -1.24 5.45 -0.12
C ALA A 199 -1.59 4.23 0.77
N PHE A 200 -2.70 4.30 1.49
CA PHE A 200 -3.19 3.26 2.39
C PHE A 200 -4.34 2.49 1.75
N ASP A 201 -4.02 1.50 0.94
CA ASP A 201 -5.04 0.62 0.36
C ASP A 201 -5.44 -0.49 1.36
N PHE A 202 -6.26 -0.13 2.34
CA PHE A 202 -6.86 -1.10 3.27
C PHE A 202 -7.70 -2.16 2.57
N PHE A 203 -8.14 -1.90 1.35
CA PHE A 203 -8.88 -2.88 0.58
C PHE A 203 -8.03 -4.11 0.24
N THR A 204 -6.74 -3.93 0.06
CA THR A 204 -5.82 -5.06 -0.20
C THR A 204 -5.82 -6.06 0.95
N TYR A 205 -5.92 -5.58 2.19
CA TYR A 205 -6.08 -6.46 3.36
C TYR A 205 -7.46 -7.09 3.41
N GLY A 206 -8.49 -6.28 3.20
CA GLY A 206 -9.88 -6.76 3.15
C GLY A 206 -10.07 -7.78 2.04
N GLU A 207 -9.42 -7.61 0.88
CA GLU A 207 -9.50 -8.55 -0.23
C GLU A 207 -9.04 -9.94 0.15
N LEU A 208 -7.92 -10.06 0.88
CA LEU A 208 -7.43 -11.35 1.36
C LEU A 208 -8.39 -11.99 2.38
N LEU A 209 -8.97 -11.18 3.27
CA LEU A 209 -9.96 -11.66 4.24
C LEU A 209 -11.22 -12.16 3.53
N TYR A 210 -11.76 -11.38 2.58
CA TYR A 210 -12.92 -11.79 1.79
C TYR A 210 -12.62 -13.04 0.98
N TRP A 211 -11.45 -13.10 0.35
CA TRP A 211 -11.02 -14.28 -0.37
C TRP A 211 -10.97 -15.51 0.56
N PHE A 212 -10.39 -15.38 1.73
CA PHE A 212 -10.32 -16.46 2.71
C PHE A 212 -11.72 -16.93 3.11
N VAL A 213 -12.64 -16.02 3.44
CA VAL A 213 -14.00 -16.35 3.80
C VAL A 213 -14.74 -17.03 2.63
N PHE A 214 -14.77 -16.41 1.45
CA PHE A 214 -15.59 -16.90 0.35
C PHE A 214 -14.97 -18.11 -0.38
N VAL A 215 -13.67 -18.25 -0.37
CA VAL A 215 -12.99 -19.29 -1.14
C VAL A 215 -12.57 -20.48 -0.27
N ILE A 216 -12.17 -20.23 0.97
CA ILE A 216 -11.71 -21.29 1.87
C ILE A 216 -12.80 -21.72 2.86
N LEU A 217 -13.34 -20.77 3.66
CA LEU A 217 -14.26 -21.14 4.76
C LEU A 217 -15.58 -21.74 4.27
N ILE A 218 -16.14 -21.21 3.19
CA ILE A 218 -17.42 -21.69 2.63
C ILE A 218 -17.25 -23.03 1.92
N ASN A 219 -16.03 -23.38 1.49
CA ASN A 219 -15.80 -24.64 0.77
C ASN A 219 -15.01 -25.66 1.63
N PRO A 220 -15.68 -26.66 2.23
CA PRO A 220 -15.04 -27.66 3.11
C PRO A 220 -13.89 -28.42 2.43
N PHE A 221 -13.96 -28.65 1.12
CA PHE A 221 -12.91 -29.35 0.37
C PHE A 221 -11.59 -28.56 0.31
N ARG A 222 -11.63 -27.27 0.62
CA ARG A 222 -10.46 -26.37 0.65
C ARG A 222 -9.91 -26.12 2.05
N TRP A 223 -10.55 -26.62 3.10
CA TRP A 223 -10.09 -26.44 4.49
C TRP A 223 -8.68 -26.99 4.72
N LYS A 224 -8.29 -28.03 3.98
CA LYS A 224 -6.91 -28.55 4.00
C LYS A 224 -5.86 -27.46 3.73
N TRP A 225 -6.20 -26.40 2.97
CA TRP A 225 -5.32 -25.30 2.64
C TRP A 225 -5.35 -24.14 3.65
N GLY A 226 -6.41 -24.06 4.45
CA GLY A 226 -6.56 -23.05 5.52
C GLY A 226 -5.90 -23.46 6.84
N THR A 227 -5.51 -24.71 7.00
CA THR A 227 -4.89 -25.22 8.22
C THR A 227 -3.38 -25.31 8.08
N VAL A 228 -2.64 -24.84 9.11
CA VAL A 228 -1.16 -24.88 9.16
C VAL A 228 -0.60 -26.31 9.07
N ARG A 229 -1.43 -27.33 9.34
CA ARG A 229 -1.04 -28.76 9.24
C ARG A 229 -0.72 -29.21 7.82
N ALA A 230 -1.32 -28.61 6.81
CA ALA A 230 -1.05 -28.96 5.40
C ALA A 230 0.40 -28.71 4.96
N LEU A 231 1.16 -27.92 5.72
CA LEU A 231 2.55 -27.54 5.40
C LEU A 231 3.61 -28.36 6.16
N ARG A 232 3.22 -29.29 7.05
CA ARG A 232 4.18 -30.12 7.79
C ARG A 232 4.57 -31.43 7.09
N HIS A 233 3.99 -31.69 5.92
CA HIS A 233 4.24 -32.91 5.15
C HIS A 233 4.91 -32.68 3.78
N TRP A 234 5.57 -31.51 3.65
CA TRP A 234 6.44 -31.19 2.50
C TRP A 234 7.83 -30.80 2.97
#